data_6eba032b331745819779eafa0ae7fafc
#
_entry.id   6eba032b331745819779eafa0ae7fafc
#
_cell.length_a   1.000
_cell.length_b   1.000
_cell.length_c   1.000
_cell.angle_alpha   90.00
_cell.angle_beta   90.00
_cell.angle_gamma   90.00
#
_symmetry.space_group_name_H-M   'P 1'
#
loop_
_entity.id
_entity.type
_entity.pdbx_description
1 polymer ?
#
loop_
_entity_poly.entity_id
_entity_poly.type
_entity_poly.pdbx_seq_one_letter_code
_entity_poly.pdbx_strand_id
1 'polypeptide(L)'
;VRRVVVPDSFYVIDGLLHTFMTILKEFGTFDEDINAELNENLPLLATTKILMECVKAGMGREVAHEIIKKHSTNSKDFFVSLVLEKDFPLTLDQLNSFIENPADFAGNAIEQSDEVKKLVGSKIKGKVSKVELSELR
;
A
#
# COMPACT_ATOMS: atom_id res chain seq x y z
N VAL A 1 32.63 -7.40 -34.78
CA VAL A 1 31.97 -7.24 -33.47
C VAL A 1 30.74 -6.33 -33.58
N ARG A 2 30.84 -5.05 -34.02
CA ARG A 2 29.71 -4.10 -34.06
C ARG A 2 28.53 -4.57 -34.94
N ARG A 3 28.78 -5.27 -36.08
CA ARG A 3 27.75 -5.75 -37.01
C ARG A 3 26.85 -6.83 -36.40
N VAL A 4 27.30 -7.49 -35.36
CA VAL A 4 26.54 -8.53 -34.65
C VAL A 4 25.93 -7.93 -33.38
N VAL A 5 26.74 -7.29 -32.55
CA VAL A 5 26.29 -6.77 -31.23
C VAL A 5 25.15 -5.75 -31.34
N VAL A 6 25.19 -4.87 -32.34
CA VAL A 6 24.14 -3.82 -32.46
C VAL A 6 22.78 -4.43 -32.81
N PRO A 7 22.63 -5.26 -33.88
CA PRO A 7 21.37 -5.92 -34.16
C PRO A 7 20.86 -6.80 -33.01
N ASP A 8 21.76 -7.59 -32.39
CA ASP A 8 21.37 -8.46 -31.29
C ASP A 8 20.85 -7.66 -30.08
N SER A 9 21.44 -6.48 -29.80
CA SER A 9 20.95 -5.60 -28.75
C SER A 9 19.53 -5.12 -29.03
N PHE A 10 19.20 -4.78 -30.27
CA PHE A 10 17.83 -4.40 -30.65
C PHE A 10 16.85 -5.56 -30.52
N TYR A 11 17.21 -6.78 -30.91
CA TYR A 11 16.37 -7.94 -30.73
C TYR A 11 16.11 -8.26 -29.26
N VAL A 12 17.13 -8.12 -28.40
CA VAL A 12 16.98 -8.32 -26.95
C VAL A 12 16.04 -7.27 -26.34
N ILE A 13 16.21 -5.99 -26.72
CA ILE A 13 15.33 -4.91 -26.25
C ILE A 13 13.89 -5.14 -26.72
N ASP A 14 13.69 -5.52 -27.95
CA ASP A 14 12.37 -5.82 -28.51
C ASP A 14 11.69 -6.95 -27.74
N GLY A 15 12.37 -8.07 -27.52
CA GLY A 15 11.87 -9.18 -26.72
C GLY A 15 11.54 -8.79 -25.28
N LEU A 16 12.38 -7.94 -24.65
CA LEU A 16 12.13 -7.42 -23.31
C LEU A 16 10.88 -6.54 -23.27
N LEU A 17 10.71 -5.65 -24.24
CA LEU A 17 9.54 -4.78 -24.34
C LEU A 17 8.26 -5.60 -24.57
N HIS A 18 8.31 -6.62 -25.42
CA HIS A 18 7.18 -7.53 -25.63
C HIS A 18 6.76 -8.23 -24.32
N THR A 19 7.72 -8.79 -23.58
CA THR A 19 7.46 -9.44 -22.29
C THR A 19 6.86 -8.46 -21.30
N PHE A 20 7.42 -7.24 -21.23
CA PHE A 20 6.92 -6.20 -20.34
C PHE A 20 5.48 -5.78 -20.69
N MET A 21 5.18 -5.63 -21.97
CA MET A 21 3.83 -5.32 -22.42
C MET A 21 2.83 -6.43 -22.10
N THR A 22 3.23 -7.70 -22.19
CA THR A 22 2.39 -8.84 -21.79
C THR A 22 2.09 -8.78 -20.28
N ILE A 23 3.11 -8.57 -19.45
CA ILE A 23 2.92 -8.40 -18.01
C ILE A 23 1.94 -7.27 -17.68
N LEU A 24 2.09 -6.11 -18.32
CA LEU A 24 1.20 -4.96 -18.07
C LEU A 24 -0.25 -5.21 -18.51
N LYS A 25 -0.45 -6.01 -19.57
CA LYS A 25 -1.81 -6.36 -20.03
C LYS A 25 -2.52 -7.36 -19.14
N GLU A 26 -1.77 -8.33 -18.65
CA GLU A 26 -2.28 -9.43 -17.84
C GLU A 26 -2.20 -9.10 -16.34
N PHE A 27 -1.67 -7.91 -16.02
CA PHE A 27 -1.59 -7.46 -14.64
C PHE A 27 -2.99 -7.26 -14.07
N GLY A 28 -3.25 -7.94 -12.98
CA GLY A 28 -4.51 -7.86 -12.26
C GLY A 28 -4.27 -7.87 -10.75
N THR A 29 -5.31 -7.54 -10.00
CA THR A 29 -5.32 -7.58 -8.54
C THR A 29 -6.39 -8.56 -8.06
N PHE A 30 -6.10 -9.26 -7.00
CA PHE A 30 -7.05 -10.10 -6.29
C PHE A 30 -7.67 -9.27 -5.16
N ASP A 31 -8.62 -8.43 -5.50
CA ASP A 31 -9.17 -7.42 -4.59
C ASP A 31 -9.80 -8.03 -3.34
N GLU A 32 -10.41 -9.21 -3.45
CA GLU A 32 -11.00 -9.92 -2.31
C GLU A 32 -9.93 -10.35 -1.31
N ASP A 33 -8.81 -10.92 -1.80
CA ASP A 33 -7.71 -11.38 -0.96
C ASP A 33 -6.99 -10.19 -0.32
N ILE A 34 -6.76 -9.12 -1.10
CA ILE A 34 -6.16 -7.88 -0.60
C ILE A 34 -7.02 -7.27 0.53
N ASN A 35 -8.33 -7.20 0.33
CA ASN A 35 -9.23 -6.65 1.34
C ASN A 35 -9.30 -7.54 2.58
N ALA A 36 -9.28 -8.87 2.43
CA ALA A 36 -9.26 -9.79 3.55
C ALA A 36 -7.99 -9.61 4.40
N GLU A 37 -6.81 -9.59 3.76
CA GLU A 37 -5.53 -9.39 4.42
C GLU A 37 -5.42 -8.00 5.06
N LEU A 38 -5.89 -6.96 4.36
CA LEU A 38 -5.91 -5.61 4.88
C LEU A 38 -6.76 -5.52 6.15
N ASN A 39 -7.98 -6.04 6.13
CA ASN A 39 -8.88 -6.01 7.30
C ASN A 39 -8.31 -6.79 8.49
N GLU A 40 -7.63 -7.89 8.25
CA GLU A 40 -6.98 -8.66 9.32
C GLU A 40 -5.82 -7.90 9.97
N ASN A 41 -5.02 -7.19 9.18
CA ASN A 41 -3.80 -6.52 9.65
C ASN A 41 -4.00 -5.04 10.01
N LEU A 42 -5.09 -4.41 9.58
CA LEU A 42 -5.34 -2.98 9.76
C LEU A 42 -5.29 -2.53 11.24
N PRO A 43 -5.82 -3.28 12.20
CA PRO A 43 -5.70 -2.94 13.62
C PRO A 43 -4.23 -2.83 14.10
N LEU A 44 -3.35 -3.68 13.56
CA LEU A 44 -1.92 -3.65 13.90
C LEU A 44 -1.20 -2.47 13.23
N LEU A 45 -1.60 -2.09 12.04
CA LEU A 45 -1.08 -0.89 11.37
C LEU A 45 -1.42 0.39 12.13
N ALA A 46 -2.55 0.41 12.85
CA ALA A 46 -2.98 1.54 13.65
C ALA A 46 -2.19 1.75 14.95
N THR A 47 -1.29 0.83 15.34
CA THR A 47 -0.58 0.87 16.63
C THR A 47 0.12 2.20 16.91
N THR A 48 0.76 2.80 15.90
CA THR A 48 1.44 4.10 16.04
C THR A 48 0.43 5.23 16.31
N LYS A 49 -0.71 5.22 15.59
CA LYS A 49 -1.79 6.19 15.78
C LYS A 49 -2.38 6.07 17.19
N ILE A 50 -2.64 4.84 17.63
CA ILE A 50 -3.12 4.53 18.98
C ILE A 50 -2.15 5.05 20.04
N LEU A 51 -0.85 4.77 19.88
CA LEU A 51 0.19 5.26 20.79
C LEU A 51 0.15 6.78 20.92
N MET A 52 0.06 7.49 19.80
CA MET A 52 0.01 8.95 19.81
C MET A 52 -1.24 9.48 20.49
N GLU A 53 -2.39 8.89 20.27
CA GLU A 53 -3.65 9.31 20.90
C GLU A 53 -3.66 8.98 22.42
N CYS A 54 -3.09 7.86 22.85
CA CYS A 54 -2.88 7.56 24.27
C CYS A 54 -2.02 8.64 24.96
N VAL A 55 -0.94 9.06 24.30
CA VAL A 55 -0.07 10.13 24.83
C VAL A 55 -0.81 11.47 24.88
N LYS A 56 -1.59 11.81 23.88
CA LYS A 56 -2.43 13.02 23.89
C LYS A 56 -3.47 13.01 25.02
N ALA A 57 -3.99 11.82 25.33
CA ALA A 57 -4.92 11.62 26.46
C ALA A 57 -4.23 11.64 27.83
N GLY A 58 -2.90 11.85 27.88
CA GLY A 58 -2.14 12.00 29.13
C GLY A 58 -1.44 10.74 29.63
N MET A 59 -1.51 9.61 28.87
CA MET A 59 -0.77 8.40 29.23
C MET A 59 0.72 8.56 28.93
N GLY A 60 1.60 8.06 29.81
CA GLY A 60 3.03 8.02 29.55
C GLY A 60 3.35 7.16 28.33
N ARG A 61 4.21 7.65 27.42
CA ARG A 61 4.56 6.97 26.16
C ARG A 61 5.04 5.53 26.36
N GLU A 62 5.92 5.32 27.35
CA GLU A 62 6.47 3.99 27.63
C GLU A 62 5.40 3.02 28.12
N VAL A 63 4.47 3.51 28.98
CA VAL A 63 3.33 2.71 29.45
C VAL A 63 2.42 2.33 28.30
N ALA A 64 2.05 3.30 27.46
CA ALA A 64 1.23 3.05 26.28
C ALA A 64 1.89 2.04 25.31
N HIS A 65 3.18 2.19 25.08
CA HIS A 65 3.95 1.27 24.22
C HIS A 65 3.96 -0.15 24.79
N GLU A 66 4.18 -0.33 26.08
CA GLU A 66 4.18 -1.65 26.73
C GLU A 66 2.81 -2.33 26.64
N ILE A 67 1.73 -1.58 26.87
CA ILE A 67 0.36 -2.10 26.73
C ILE A 67 0.10 -2.55 25.29
N ILE A 68 0.39 -1.70 24.30
CA ILE A 68 0.18 -2.00 22.88
C ILE A 68 1.00 -3.24 22.49
N LYS A 69 2.28 -3.30 22.85
CA LYS A 69 3.17 -4.42 22.56
C LYS A 69 2.66 -5.73 23.17
N LYS A 70 2.19 -5.71 24.41
CA LYS A 70 1.64 -6.90 25.09
C LYS A 70 0.47 -7.52 24.34
N HIS A 71 -0.40 -6.68 23.74
CA HIS A 71 -1.61 -7.15 23.07
C HIS A 71 -1.47 -7.31 21.55
N SER A 72 -0.40 -6.81 20.93
CA SER A 72 -0.18 -6.88 19.48
C SER A 72 0.04 -8.29 18.92
N THR A 73 0.25 -9.30 19.78
CA THR A 73 0.46 -10.68 19.37
C THR A 73 -0.84 -11.40 18.98
N ASN A 74 -2.01 -10.85 19.31
CA ASN A 74 -3.31 -11.41 18.99
C ASN A 74 -4.15 -10.43 18.17
N SER A 75 -4.08 -10.52 16.84
CA SER A 75 -4.71 -9.57 15.94
C SER A 75 -6.24 -9.57 15.99
N LYS A 76 -6.86 -10.72 16.26
CA LYS A 76 -8.33 -10.86 16.18
C LYS A 76 -9.08 -10.07 17.27
N ASP A 77 -8.48 -9.97 18.45
CA ASP A 77 -9.10 -9.30 19.61
C ASP A 77 -8.30 -8.11 20.10
N PHE A 78 -7.43 -7.57 19.24
CA PHE A 78 -6.46 -6.56 19.63
C PHE A 78 -7.10 -5.32 20.27
N PHE A 79 -8.08 -4.69 19.63
CA PHE A 79 -8.75 -3.50 20.17
C PHE A 79 -9.54 -3.78 21.42
N VAL A 80 -10.23 -4.92 21.48
CA VAL A 80 -10.97 -5.35 22.66
C VAL A 80 -10.01 -5.57 23.84
N SER A 81 -8.87 -6.22 23.59
CA SER A 81 -7.84 -6.47 24.61
C SER A 81 -7.23 -5.17 25.15
N LEU A 82 -7.05 -4.16 24.31
CA LEU A 82 -6.55 -2.85 24.73
C LEU A 82 -7.54 -2.14 25.65
N VAL A 83 -8.82 -2.13 25.29
CA VAL A 83 -9.86 -1.44 26.08
C VAL A 83 -10.10 -2.11 27.44
N LEU A 84 -9.79 -3.39 27.55
CA LEU A 84 -9.89 -4.13 28.83
C LEU A 84 -8.72 -3.85 29.79
N GLU A 85 -7.63 -3.24 29.31
CA GLU A 85 -6.52 -2.87 30.19
C GLU A 85 -6.90 -1.72 31.13
N LYS A 86 -6.44 -1.86 32.36
CA LYS A 86 -6.68 -0.85 33.38
C LYS A 86 -6.01 0.49 32.97
N ASP A 87 -6.75 1.56 33.12
CA ASP A 87 -6.27 2.92 32.83
C ASP A 87 -5.99 3.20 31.33
N PHE A 88 -6.45 2.33 30.41
CA PHE A 88 -6.36 2.60 28.98
C PHE A 88 -7.32 3.74 28.58
N PRO A 89 -6.83 4.84 27.96
CA PRO A 89 -7.60 6.09 27.87
C PRO A 89 -8.57 6.14 26.68
N LEU A 90 -8.52 5.19 25.73
CA LEU A 90 -9.33 5.22 24.51
C LEU A 90 -10.46 4.21 24.58
N THR A 91 -11.57 4.54 23.93
CA THR A 91 -12.74 3.66 23.80
C THR A 91 -12.65 2.80 22.54
N LEU A 92 -13.44 1.72 22.48
CA LEU A 92 -13.51 0.85 21.30
C LEU A 92 -13.98 1.61 20.06
N ASP A 93 -14.93 2.54 20.20
CA ASP A 93 -15.42 3.36 19.10
C ASP A 93 -14.34 4.29 18.54
N GLN A 94 -13.50 4.86 19.40
CA GLN A 94 -12.35 5.65 18.95
C GLN A 94 -11.33 4.81 18.20
N LEU A 95 -11.03 3.59 18.69
CA LEU A 95 -10.11 2.67 18.00
C LEU A 95 -10.65 2.26 16.63
N ASN A 96 -11.93 1.94 16.52
CA ASN A 96 -12.56 1.59 15.25
C ASN A 96 -12.53 2.78 14.26
N SER A 97 -12.75 4.00 14.74
CA SER A 97 -12.69 5.20 13.89
C SER A 97 -11.31 5.42 13.26
N PHE A 98 -10.23 4.90 13.87
CA PHE A 98 -8.88 5.04 13.33
C PHE A 98 -8.64 4.19 12.08
N ILE A 99 -9.43 3.14 11.89
CA ILE A 99 -9.30 2.18 10.78
C ILE A 99 -10.46 2.24 9.78
N GLU A 100 -11.40 3.18 9.94
CA GLU A 100 -12.53 3.35 9.01
C GLU A 100 -12.08 3.62 7.58
N ASN A 101 -11.00 4.39 7.41
CA ASN A 101 -10.47 4.71 6.10
C ASN A 101 -9.01 4.21 5.97
N PRO A 102 -8.79 3.04 5.36
CA PRO A 102 -7.45 2.50 5.15
C PRO A 102 -6.51 3.43 4.36
N ALA A 103 -7.06 4.29 3.50
CA ALA A 103 -6.27 5.24 2.72
C ALA A 103 -5.50 6.25 3.58
N ASP A 104 -5.94 6.51 4.82
CA ASP A 104 -5.24 7.41 5.75
C ASP A 104 -3.83 6.90 6.12
N PHE A 105 -3.61 5.58 5.99
CA PHE A 105 -2.29 4.98 6.24
C PHE A 105 -1.35 5.05 5.03
N ALA A 106 -1.88 5.41 3.85
CA ALA A 106 -1.08 5.57 2.63
C ALA A 106 -0.24 6.87 2.62
N GLY A 107 -0.51 7.81 3.52
CA GLY A 107 0.14 9.12 3.56
C GLY A 107 0.01 9.84 2.22
N ASN A 108 1.12 10.37 1.69
CA ASN A 108 1.12 11.12 0.42
C ASN A 108 1.22 10.24 -0.83
N ALA A 109 1.12 8.91 -0.72
CA ALA A 109 1.33 8.02 -1.87
C ALA A 109 0.34 8.29 -3.01
N ILE A 110 -0.93 8.62 -2.69
CA ILE A 110 -1.96 8.93 -3.68
C ILE A 110 -1.60 10.21 -4.43
N GLU A 111 -1.25 11.28 -3.73
CA GLU A 111 -0.84 12.56 -4.31
C GLU A 111 0.39 12.42 -5.18
N GLN A 112 1.41 11.70 -4.71
CA GLN A 112 2.64 11.43 -5.46
C GLN A 112 2.36 10.64 -6.74
N SER A 113 1.46 9.66 -6.68
CA SER A 113 1.06 8.89 -7.86
C SER A 113 0.34 9.77 -8.89
N ASP A 114 -0.52 10.67 -8.45
CA ASP A 114 -1.21 11.62 -9.33
C ASP A 114 -0.25 12.66 -9.94
N GLU A 115 0.76 13.11 -9.21
CA GLU A 115 1.80 13.99 -9.73
C GLU A 115 2.61 13.30 -10.84
N VAL A 116 3.05 12.06 -10.60
CA VAL A 116 3.76 11.26 -11.62
C VAL A 116 2.89 11.06 -12.85
N LYS A 117 1.60 10.72 -12.68
CA LYS A 117 0.65 10.57 -13.77
C LYS A 117 0.52 11.86 -14.60
N LYS A 118 0.40 13.03 -13.97
CA LYS A 118 0.37 14.34 -14.63
C LYS A 118 1.67 14.63 -15.38
N LEU A 119 2.82 14.36 -14.75
CA LEU A 119 4.13 14.55 -15.34
C LEU A 119 4.32 13.71 -16.61
N VAL A 120 4.00 12.42 -16.52
CA VAL A 120 4.05 11.49 -17.66
C VAL A 120 3.11 11.94 -18.77
N GLY A 121 1.84 12.25 -18.44
CA GLY A 121 0.85 12.74 -19.40
C GLY A 121 1.28 14.03 -20.11
N SER A 122 2.03 14.92 -19.44
CA SER A 122 2.55 16.14 -20.05
C SER A 122 3.70 15.90 -21.02
N LYS A 123 4.48 14.83 -20.81
CA LYS A 123 5.67 14.47 -21.64
C LYS A 123 5.30 13.58 -22.82
N ILE A 124 4.31 12.69 -22.66
CA ILE A 124 3.80 11.84 -23.74
C ILE A 124 2.75 12.61 -24.55
N LYS A 125 3.17 13.64 -25.28
CA LYS A 125 2.33 14.40 -26.22
C LYS A 125 2.19 13.71 -27.58
N GLY A 126 2.42 12.43 -27.68
CA GLY A 126 2.15 11.63 -28.88
C GLY A 126 0.80 10.96 -28.74
N LYS A 127 0.09 10.80 -29.87
CA LYS A 127 -1.01 9.84 -29.93
C LYS A 127 -0.46 8.50 -29.45
N VAL A 128 -0.85 8.08 -28.26
CA VAL A 128 -0.77 6.66 -27.92
C VAL A 128 -1.74 6.00 -28.89
N SER A 129 -1.24 5.62 -30.08
CA SER A 129 -2.00 4.73 -30.96
C SER A 129 -2.30 3.52 -30.08
N LYS A 130 -3.58 3.13 -30.01
CA LYS A 130 -3.94 1.82 -29.50
C LYS A 130 -3.28 0.82 -30.46
N VAL A 131 -2.05 0.43 -30.14
CA VAL A 131 -1.42 -0.73 -30.77
C VAL A 131 -2.21 -1.91 -30.23
N GLU A 132 -3.13 -2.40 -31.03
CA GLU A 132 -3.76 -3.68 -30.74
C GLU A 132 -2.67 -4.73 -30.90
N LEU A 133 -2.27 -5.33 -29.79
CA LEU A 133 -1.22 -6.34 -29.73
C LEU A 133 -1.58 -7.63 -30.50
N SER A 134 -2.78 -7.72 -31.06
CA SER A 134 -3.18 -8.74 -32.05
C SER A 134 -2.42 -8.64 -33.38
N GLU A 135 -1.80 -7.50 -33.70
CA GLU A 135 -1.02 -7.28 -34.92
C GLU A 135 0.47 -7.66 -34.77
N LEU A 136 0.89 -8.06 -33.57
CA LEU A 136 2.29 -8.43 -33.29
C LEU A 136 2.51 -9.94 -33.12
N ARG A 137 1.63 -10.76 -33.68
CA ARG A 137 1.81 -12.22 -33.77
C ARG A 137 2.43 -12.65 -35.09
#